data_98f808bd36a62deb3fd20187da51641d
#
_entry.id   98f808bd36a62deb3fd20187da51641d
#
_cell.length_a   1.000
_cell.length_b   1.000
_cell.length_c   1.000
_cell.angle_alpha   90.00
_cell.angle_beta   90.00
_cell.angle_gamma   90.00
#
_symmetry.space_group_name_H-M   'P 1'
#
loop_
_entity.id
_entity.type
_entity.pdbx_description
1 polymer ?
#
loop_
_entity_poly.entity_id
_entity_poly.type
_entity_poly.pdbx_seq_one_letter_code
_entity_poly.pdbx_strand_id
1 'polypeptide(L)'
;MNSAENYTYRYLETDDLDQYNALLRYTFQVTEEELTATGWKDDEIKQSKFPVLERADVLGCFDGDSLVSQFAVYPLKMNIYDAVYHVGFVTSVCTYPEYTGNGIMKRLMIQGLTQMHKEGKSFALLYPYSIPLYHHLGWEIISNKISYNIKDRQIPTKVSAPGYVRRVAWDNTEFHELHSHFASITHGCLFRNALAWEEYWRWDEDDTNVAVYYNVKDKPCGYMVYLIKNDIMHIKEMIYLNREAQKGLWEYIHAHDSMIDEVHGNTYFSEPIAFEMDDGDIKETIRPYAMGRIVDVA
;
A
#
# COMPACT_ATOMS: atom_id res chain seq x y z
N MET A 1 -12.35 -21.88 29.35
CA MET A 1 -10.86 -21.81 29.26
C MET A 1 -10.45 -22.95 28.37
N ASN A 2 -10.34 -22.71 27.05
CA ASN A 2 -9.76 -23.70 26.16
C ASN A 2 -8.25 -23.67 26.40
N SER A 3 -7.69 -24.81 26.78
CA SER A 3 -6.26 -24.95 27.03
C SER A 3 -5.50 -24.65 25.73
N ALA A 4 -4.53 -23.77 25.79
CA ALA A 4 -3.65 -23.37 24.67
C ALA A 4 -2.80 -24.55 24.10
N GLU A 5 -3.10 -25.80 24.50
CA GLU A 5 -2.28 -26.98 24.23
C GLU A 5 -2.63 -27.69 22.91
N ASN A 6 -3.70 -27.32 22.21
CA ASN A 6 -4.15 -28.06 21.03
C ASN A 6 -4.10 -27.31 19.71
N TYR A 7 -3.54 -26.11 19.64
CA TYR A 7 -3.45 -25.36 18.37
C TYR A 7 -2.28 -25.86 17.52
N THR A 8 -2.56 -26.09 16.23
CA THR A 8 -1.54 -26.40 15.22
C THR A 8 -1.14 -25.12 14.49
N TYR A 9 0.17 -24.90 14.31
CA TYR A 9 0.75 -23.76 13.59
C TYR A 9 1.46 -24.30 12.36
N ARG A 10 1.04 -23.84 11.16
CA ARG A 10 1.66 -24.23 9.90
C ARG A 10 1.56 -23.13 8.87
N TYR A 11 2.33 -23.25 7.79
CA TYR A 11 2.10 -22.42 6.60
C TYR A 11 0.79 -22.84 5.93
N LEU A 12 0.09 -21.85 5.38
CA LEU A 12 -1.06 -22.07 4.51
C LEU A 12 -0.57 -22.48 3.12
N GLU A 13 -1.33 -23.37 2.52
CA GLU A 13 -1.17 -23.80 1.14
C GLU A 13 -2.36 -23.26 0.30
N THR A 14 -2.31 -23.43 -1.01
CA THR A 14 -3.37 -22.99 -1.92
C THR A 14 -4.74 -23.62 -1.62
N ASP A 15 -4.76 -24.83 -1.05
CA ASP A 15 -5.97 -25.53 -0.62
C ASP A 15 -6.65 -24.85 0.59
N ASP A 16 -5.94 -23.98 1.32
CA ASP A 16 -6.50 -23.21 2.44
C ASP A 16 -7.19 -21.91 1.99
N LEU A 17 -7.27 -21.64 0.68
CA LEU A 17 -7.75 -20.37 0.13
C LEU A 17 -9.12 -19.96 0.66
N ASP A 18 -10.05 -20.91 0.79
CA ASP A 18 -11.40 -20.64 1.29
C ASP A 18 -11.37 -20.11 2.73
N GLN A 19 -10.63 -20.76 3.61
CA GLN A 19 -10.53 -20.36 5.01
C GLN A 19 -9.72 -19.06 5.16
N TYR A 20 -8.64 -18.91 4.36
CA TYR A 20 -7.85 -17.69 4.31
C TYR A 20 -8.70 -16.47 3.93
N ASN A 21 -9.46 -16.58 2.85
CA ASN A 21 -10.34 -15.52 2.38
C ASN A 21 -11.49 -15.22 3.35
N ALA A 22 -12.11 -16.27 3.94
CA ALA A 22 -13.19 -16.12 4.90
C ALA A 22 -12.76 -15.31 6.14
N LEU A 23 -11.59 -15.62 6.71
CA LEU A 23 -11.06 -14.90 7.86
C LEU A 23 -10.69 -13.45 7.52
N LEU A 24 -10.13 -13.19 6.31
CA LEU A 24 -9.89 -11.81 5.82
C LEU A 24 -11.19 -11.02 5.70
N ARG A 25 -12.19 -11.56 5.00
CA ARG A 25 -13.48 -10.88 4.83
C ARG A 25 -14.14 -10.54 6.15
N TYR A 26 -14.15 -11.50 7.07
CA TYR A 26 -14.71 -11.28 8.42
C TYR A 26 -13.98 -10.16 9.15
N THR A 27 -12.66 -10.21 9.21
CA THR A 27 -11.84 -9.27 9.99
C THR A 27 -11.87 -7.85 9.43
N PHE A 28 -11.82 -7.72 8.11
CA PHE A 28 -11.84 -6.42 7.41
C PHE A 28 -13.25 -5.98 7.03
N GLN A 29 -14.28 -6.71 7.46
CA GLN A 29 -15.70 -6.39 7.27
C GLN A 29 -16.08 -6.22 5.79
N VAL A 30 -15.42 -6.97 4.88
CA VAL A 30 -15.71 -6.92 3.44
C VAL A 30 -17.05 -7.61 3.17
N THR A 31 -18.08 -6.80 2.95
CA THR A 31 -19.45 -7.24 2.69
C THR A 31 -19.69 -7.52 1.20
N GLU A 32 -20.80 -8.21 0.87
CA GLU A 32 -21.23 -8.38 -0.51
C GLU A 32 -21.60 -7.03 -1.17
N GLU A 33 -22.10 -6.07 -0.39
CA GLU A 33 -22.42 -4.73 -0.87
C GLU A 33 -21.14 -3.99 -1.31
N GLU A 34 -20.07 -4.06 -0.51
CA GLU A 34 -18.77 -3.47 -0.86
C GLU A 34 -18.15 -4.15 -2.09
N LEU A 35 -18.22 -5.48 -2.19
CA LEU A 35 -17.75 -6.20 -3.38
C LEU A 35 -18.51 -5.77 -4.63
N THR A 36 -19.84 -5.67 -4.54
CA THR A 36 -20.67 -5.23 -5.65
C THR A 36 -20.35 -3.79 -6.06
N ALA A 37 -20.13 -2.90 -5.08
CA ALA A 37 -19.78 -1.50 -5.32
C ALA A 37 -18.43 -1.33 -6.05
N THR A 38 -17.50 -2.26 -5.85
CA THR A 38 -16.18 -2.30 -6.50
C THR A 38 -16.12 -3.23 -7.72
N GLY A 39 -17.25 -3.77 -8.15
CA GLY A 39 -17.35 -4.65 -9.34
C GLY A 39 -16.88 -6.09 -9.12
N TRP A 40 -16.47 -6.47 -7.91
CA TRP A 40 -16.04 -7.83 -7.61
C TRP A 40 -17.19 -8.80 -7.42
N LYS A 41 -17.03 -10.03 -7.91
CA LYS A 41 -17.81 -11.18 -7.49
C LYS A 41 -17.07 -11.94 -6.40
N ASP A 42 -17.82 -12.67 -5.57
CA ASP A 42 -17.26 -13.40 -4.42
C ASP A 42 -16.13 -14.36 -4.80
N ASP A 43 -16.35 -15.16 -5.85
CA ASP A 43 -15.32 -16.08 -6.34
C ASP A 43 -14.12 -15.36 -6.98
N GLU A 44 -14.34 -14.25 -7.65
CA GLU A 44 -13.26 -13.47 -8.28
C GLU A 44 -12.34 -12.86 -7.21
N ILE A 45 -12.92 -12.22 -6.19
CA ILE A 45 -12.12 -11.64 -5.09
C ILE A 45 -11.39 -12.73 -4.30
N LYS A 46 -12.01 -13.89 -4.09
CA LYS A 46 -11.35 -15.05 -3.47
C LYS A 46 -10.16 -15.50 -4.32
N GLN A 47 -10.36 -15.72 -5.61
CA GLN A 47 -9.28 -16.14 -6.52
C GLN A 47 -8.16 -15.12 -6.62
N SER A 48 -8.45 -13.82 -6.48
CA SER A 48 -7.43 -12.78 -6.44
C SER A 48 -6.43 -12.92 -5.27
N LYS A 49 -6.76 -13.73 -4.26
CA LYS A 49 -5.87 -14.04 -3.12
C LYS A 49 -4.97 -15.25 -3.35
N PHE A 50 -5.23 -16.04 -4.38
CA PHE A 50 -4.43 -17.22 -4.70
C PHE A 50 -2.93 -16.91 -4.84
N PRO A 51 -2.50 -15.83 -5.56
CA PRO A 51 -1.09 -15.47 -5.65
C PRO A 51 -0.43 -15.15 -4.31
N VAL A 52 -1.21 -14.75 -3.30
CA VAL A 52 -0.67 -14.50 -1.95
C VAL A 52 -0.20 -15.82 -1.32
N LEU A 53 -1.02 -16.88 -1.42
CA LEU A 53 -0.66 -18.20 -0.90
C LEU A 53 0.49 -18.86 -1.67
N GLU A 54 0.66 -18.54 -2.95
CA GLU A 54 1.78 -19.05 -3.76
C GLU A 54 3.11 -18.33 -3.52
N ARG A 55 3.07 -17.01 -3.23
CA ARG A 55 4.25 -16.13 -3.33
C ARG A 55 4.63 -15.42 -2.04
N ALA A 56 3.81 -15.54 -0.99
CA ALA A 56 4.08 -14.99 0.32
C ALA A 56 4.19 -16.09 1.38
N ASP A 57 4.84 -15.76 2.48
CA ASP A 57 4.86 -16.65 3.66
C ASP A 57 3.58 -16.39 4.46
N VAL A 58 2.60 -17.26 4.36
CA VAL A 58 1.35 -17.16 5.10
C VAL A 58 1.30 -18.19 6.20
N LEU A 59 1.39 -17.74 7.45
CA LEU A 59 1.30 -18.58 8.65
C LEU A 59 -0.13 -18.62 9.17
N GLY A 60 -0.61 -19.81 9.54
CA GLY A 60 -1.91 -20.03 10.14
C GLY A 60 -1.84 -20.74 11.48
N CYS A 61 -2.81 -20.46 12.33
CA CYS A 61 -3.11 -21.20 13.54
C CYS A 61 -4.45 -21.90 13.36
N PHE A 62 -4.48 -23.19 13.65
CA PHE A 62 -5.64 -24.05 13.47
C PHE A 62 -6.11 -24.64 14.81
N ASP A 63 -7.42 -24.67 15.00
CA ASP A 63 -8.12 -25.45 16.01
C ASP A 63 -8.77 -26.66 15.31
N GLY A 64 -8.15 -27.83 15.44
CA GLY A 64 -8.44 -28.96 14.56
C GLY A 64 -8.14 -28.60 13.09
N ASP A 65 -9.16 -28.69 12.23
CA ASP A 65 -9.05 -28.35 10.80
C ASP A 65 -9.48 -26.90 10.49
N SER A 66 -9.88 -26.13 11.50
CA SER A 66 -10.38 -24.77 11.32
C SER A 66 -9.27 -23.73 11.49
N LEU A 67 -9.05 -22.89 10.48
CA LEU A 67 -8.16 -21.74 10.55
C LEU A 67 -8.76 -20.66 11.45
N VAL A 68 -8.09 -20.33 12.55
CA VAL A 68 -8.59 -19.40 13.57
C VAL A 68 -7.80 -18.09 13.65
N SER A 69 -6.57 -18.09 13.13
CA SER A 69 -5.73 -16.90 13.05
C SER A 69 -4.74 -17.03 11.91
N GLN A 70 -4.38 -15.92 11.30
CA GLN A 70 -3.42 -15.88 10.18
C GLN A 70 -2.56 -14.63 10.19
N PHE A 71 -1.45 -14.71 9.44
CA PHE A 71 -0.43 -13.68 9.36
C PHE A 71 0.36 -13.90 8.07
N ALA A 72 0.43 -12.90 7.20
CA ALA A 72 1.14 -12.99 5.94
C ALA A 72 2.36 -12.06 5.90
N VAL A 73 3.42 -12.49 5.23
CA VAL A 73 4.65 -11.75 4.99
C VAL A 73 4.93 -11.72 3.50
N TYR A 74 4.82 -10.55 2.88
CA TYR A 74 5.20 -10.36 1.48
C TYR A 74 6.71 -10.13 1.39
N PRO A 75 7.45 -10.89 0.57
CA PRO A 75 8.88 -10.68 0.36
C PRO A 75 9.09 -9.46 -0.55
N LEU A 76 9.53 -8.35 0.03
CA LEU A 76 9.79 -7.10 -0.69
C LEU A 76 11.24 -6.65 -0.53
N LYS A 77 11.58 -5.57 -1.22
CA LYS A 77 12.83 -4.84 -1.07
C LYS A 77 12.55 -3.38 -0.74
N MET A 78 13.43 -2.75 0.01
CA MET A 78 13.35 -1.34 0.38
C MET A 78 14.70 -0.67 0.21
N ASN A 79 14.69 0.55 -0.30
CA ASN A 79 15.88 1.40 -0.33
C ASN A 79 16.04 2.09 1.04
N ILE A 80 17.19 1.92 1.67
CA ILE A 80 17.56 2.61 2.90
C ILE A 80 18.93 3.24 2.67
N TYR A 81 18.98 4.58 2.52
CA TYR A 81 20.21 5.35 2.26
C TYR A 81 21.06 4.75 1.13
N ASP A 82 20.43 4.61 -0.05
CA ASP A 82 21.02 4.09 -1.31
C ASP A 82 21.45 2.60 -1.25
N ALA A 83 21.15 1.89 -0.18
CA ALA A 83 21.32 0.45 -0.09
C ALA A 83 19.97 -0.28 -0.16
N VAL A 84 19.91 -1.38 -0.89
CA VAL A 84 18.69 -2.18 -1.05
C VAL A 84 18.69 -3.35 -0.08
N TYR A 85 17.71 -3.36 0.83
CA TYR A 85 17.53 -4.40 1.81
C TYR A 85 16.36 -5.31 1.47
N HIS A 86 16.47 -6.61 1.77
CA HIS A 86 15.35 -7.52 1.78
C HIS A 86 14.52 -7.27 3.05
N VAL A 87 13.23 -7.10 2.87
CA VAL A 87 12.29 -6.78 3.96
C VAL A 87 11.07 -7.70 3.89
N GLY A 88 10.43 -7.93 5.04
CA GLY A 88 9.14 -8.60 5.10
C GLY A 88 8.03 -7.57 5.32
N PHE A 89 7.10 -7.45 4.37
CA PHE A 89 5.93 -6.62 4.57
C PHE A 89 4.80 -7.46 5.17
N VAL A 90 4.45 -7.15 6.42
CA VAL A 90 3.46 -7.89 7.20
C VAL A 90 2.06 -7.38 6.88
N THR A 91 1.18 -8.29 6.55
CA THR A 91 -0.23 -8.01 6.23
C THR A 91 -1.12 -9.17 6.67
N SER A 92 -2.41 -9.10 6.40
CA SER A 92 -3.39 -10.18 6.67
C SER A 92 -3.37 -10.67 8.12
N VAL A 93 -3.05 -9.78 9.07
CA VAL A 93 -3.00 -10.09 10.50
C VAL A 93 -4.42 -10.18 11.04
N CYS A 94 -4.93 -11.40 11.19
CA CYS A 94 -6.31 -11.67 11.53
C CYS A 94 -6.42 -12.76 12.62
N THR A 95 -7.42 -12.63 13.49
CA THR A 95 -7.79 -13.64 14.47
C THR A 95 -9.30 -13.54 14.72
N TYR A 96 -10.02 -14.64 14.68
CA TYR A 96 -11.45 -14.63 15.08
C TYR A 96 -11.59 -14.18 16.52
N PRO A 97 -12.62 -13.39 16.86
CA PRO A 97 -12.80 -12.78 18.19
C PRO A 97 -12.82 -13.80 19.34
N GLU A 98 -13.42 -14.97 19.14
CA GLU A 98 -13.52 -16.04 20.14
C GLU A 98 -12.17 -16.67 20.50
N TYR A 99 -11.14 -16.42 19.68
CA TYR A 99 -9.76 -16.89 19.90
C TYR A 99 -8.81 -15.78 20.37
N THR A 100 -9.32 -14.55 20.56
CA THR A 100 -8.50 -13.44 21.06
C THR A 100 -8.11 -13.63 22.52
N GLY A 101 -7.01 -13.01 22.93
CA GLY A 101 -6.52 -13.13 24.32
C GLY A 101 -5.72 -14.39 24.63
N ASN A 102 -5.67 -15.38 23.74
CA ASN A 102 -4.97 -16.65 23.95
C ASN A 102 -3.48 -16.59 23.50
N GLY A 103 -2.97 -15.43 23.11
CA GLY A 103 -1.57 -15.26 22.68
C GLY A 103 -1.23 -15.82 21.29
N ILE A 104 -2.23 -16.26 20.51
CA ILE A 104 -2.05 -16.89 19.19
C ILE A 104 -1.31 -15.92 18.26
N MET A 105 -1.80 -14.68 18.11
CA MET A 105 -1.18 -13.69 17.22
C MET A 105 0.26 -13.37 17.62
N LYS A 106 0.56 -13.29 18.92
CA LYS A 106 1.93 -13.10 19.39
C LYS A 106 2.84 -14.27 18.96
N ARG A 107 2.33 -15.51 19.02
CA ARG A 107 3.10 -16.71 18.60
C ARG A 107 3.32 -16.70 17.09
N LEU A 108 2.31 -16.39 16.27
CA LEU A 108 2.44 -16.25 14.82
C LEU A 108 3.48 -15.17 14.47
N MET A 109 3.42 -14.00 15.13
CA MET A 109 4.37 -12.91 14.93
C MET A 109 5.80 -13.34 15.25
N ILE A 110 6.03 -14.05 16.36
CA ILE A 110 7.37 -14.55 16.72
C ILE A 110 7.86 -15.55 15.67
N GLN A 111 7.02 -16.47 15.20
CA GLN A 111 7.40 -17.43 14.16
C GLN A 111 7.74 -16.74 12.85
N GLY A 112 6.90 -15.77 12.39
CA GLY A 112 7.14 -14.99 11.18
C GLY A 112 8.44 -14.19 11.26
N LEU A 113 8.69 -13.48 12.35
CA LEU A 113 9.94 -12.73 12.56
C LEU A 113 11.17 -13.65 12.61
N THR A 114 11.04 -14.83 13.23
CA THR A 114 12.11 -15.83 13.27
C THR A 114 12.43 -16.37 11.87
N GLN A 115 11.40 -16.57 11.05
CA GLN A 115 11.58 -17.00 9.66
C GLN A 115 12.22 -15.90 8.81
N MET A 116 11.75 -14.66 8.94
CA MET A 116 12.37 -13.51 8.27
C MET A 116 13.87 -13.40 8.58
N HIS A 117 14.25 -13.58 9.85
CA HIS A 117 15.67 -13.58 10.26
C HIS A 117 16.46 -14.71 9.58
N LYS A 118 15.92 -15.93 9.55
CA LYS A 118 16.56 -17.07 8.86
C LYS A 118 16.76 -16.82 7.36
N GLU A 119 15.87 -16.06 6.74
CA GLU A 119 15.89 -15.71 5.33
C GLU A 119 16.75 -14.47 5.04
N GLY A 120 17.38 -13.86 6.06
CA GLY A 120 18.22 -12.69 5.91
C GLY A 120 17.43 -11.41 5.62
N LYS A 121 16.16 -11.33 6.01
CA LYS A 121 15.39 -10.08 5.94
C LYS A 121 15.82 -9.18 7.10
N SER A 122 16.23 -7.95 6.80
CA SER A 122 16.75 -7.02 7.81
C SER A 122 15.65 -6.32 8.59
N PHE A 123 14.50 -6.06 7.95
CA PHE A 123 13.38 -5.33 8.53
C PHE A 123 12.06 -6.00 8.25
N ALA A 124 11.15 -5.89 9.22
CA ALA A 124 9.72 -6.14 9.04
C ALA A 124 8.96 -4.82 9.02
N LEU A 125 8.00 -4.67 8.13
CA LEU A 125 7.20 -3.46 7.90
C LEU A 125 5.72 -3.81 7.93
N LEU A 126 4.86 -2.87 8.37
CA LEU A 126 3.41 -3.00 8.26
C LEU A 126 2.72 -1.63 8.26
N TYR A 127 1.47 -1.61 7.80
CA TYR A 127 0.54 -0.51 8.04
C TYR A 127 -0.32 -0.85 9.27
N PRO A 128 -0.21 -0.08 10.37
CA PRO A 128 -0.84 -0.47 11.62
C PRO A 128 -2.35 -0.22 11.61
N TYR A 129 -3.13 -1.23 11.94
CA TYR A 129 -4.53 -1.06 12.35
C TYR A 129 -4.61 -0.50 13.79
N SER A 130 -3.71 -0.93 14.68
CA SER A 130 -3.62 -0.48 16.07
C SER A 130 -2.16 -0.25 16.46
N ILE A 131 -1.77 1.02 16.55
CA ILE A 131 -0.40 1.39 16.97
C ILE A 131 -0.06 0.81 18.34
N PRO A 132 -0.90 0.92 19.40
CA PRO A 132 -0.58 0.35 20.71
C PRO A 132 -0.31 -1.16 20.67
N LEU A 133 -1.07 -1.92 19.87
CA LEU A 133 -0.86 -3.36 19.73
C LEU A 133 0.55 -3.67 19.21
N TYR A 134 0.94 -3.00 18.15
CA TYR A 134 2.25 -3.24 17.53
C TYR A 134 3.41 -2.70 18.35
N HIS A 135 3.24 -1.59 19.07
CA HIS A 135 4.23 -1.14 20.06
C HIS A 135 4.55 -2.21 21.11
N HIS A 136 3.51 -2.87 21.65
CA HIS A 136 3.70 -3.98 22.60
C HIS A 136 4.45 -5.17 22.01
N LEU A 137 4.47 -5.28 20.68
CA LEU A 137 5.20 -6.30 19.94
C LEU A 137 6.56 -5.81 19.43
N GLY A 138 7.02 -4.63 19.86
CA GLY A 138 8.33 -4.06 19.54
C GLY A 138 8.44 -3.43 18.15
N TRP A 139 7.34 -2.93 17.61
CA TRP A 139 7.29 -2.16 16.37
C TRP A 139 7.25 -0.66 16.69
N GLU A 140 7.86 0.16 15.84
CA GLU A 140 7.88 1.62 15.99
C GLU A 140 7.41 2.32 14.72
N ILE A 141 6.82 3.52 14.87
CA ILE A 141 6.42 4.36 13.74
C ILE A 141 7.69 4.82 13.02
N ILE A 142 7.79 4.52 11.73
CA ILE A 142 8.95 4.87 10.90
C ILE A 142 8.63 5.89 9.81
N SER A 143 7.37 6.09 9.47
CA SER A 143 6.97 7.09 8.50
C SER A 143 5.60 7.69 8.78
N ASN A 144 5.41 8.92 8.32
CA ASN A 144 4.13 9.60 8.29
C ASN A 144 3.60 9.70 6.85
N LYS A 145 2.29 9.87 6.74
CA LYS A 145 1.58 10.20 5.51
C LYS A 145 0.94 11.56 5.67
N ILE A 146 1.12 12.42 4.68
CA ILE A 146 0.46 13.72 4.60
C ILE A 146 -0.69 13.57 3.61
N SER A 147 -1.93 13.77 4.09
CA SER A 147 -3.10 13.87 3.23
C SER A 147 -3.43 15.34 3.03
N TYR A 148 -3.83 15.72 1.83
CA TYR A 148 -4.18 17.09 1.49
C TYR A 148 -5.51 17.19 0.77
N ASN A 149 -6.21 18.32 1.00
CA ASN A 149 -7.39 18.73 0.24
C ASN A 149 -7.13 20.14 -0.27
N ILE A 150 -7.23 20.30 -1.59
CA ILE A 150 -6.94 21.54 -2.32
C ILE A 150 -8.20 21.90 -3.11
N LYS A 151 -8.65 23.15 -3.04
CA LYS A 151 -9.75 23.66 -3.86
C LYS A 151 -9.24 24.02 -5.26
N ASP A 152 -10.12 23.97 -6.25
CA ASP A 152 -9.84 24.35 -7.64
C ASP A 152 -9.02 25.66 -7.74
N ARG A 153 -9.45 26.72 -7.07
CA ARG A 153 -8.80 28.06 -7.05
C ARG A 153 -7.41 28.10 -6.40
N GLN A 154 -7.02 27.06 -5.70
CA GLN A 154 -5.72 26.93 -5.02
C GLN A 154 -4.69 26.20 -5.85
N ILE A 155 -5.14 25.49 -6.90
CA ILE A 155 -4.28 24.74 -7.82
C ILE A 155 -3.34 25.74 -8.56
N PRO A 156 -2.05 25.41 -8.73
CA PRO A 156 -1.11 26.28 -9.43
C PRO A 156 -1.55 26.59 -10.87
N THR A 157 -1.82 27.85 -11.18
CA THR A 157 -2.28 28.28 -12.51
C THR A 157 -1.14 28.68 -13.45
N LYS A 158 0.01 29.06 -12.90
CA LYS A 158 1.19 29.54 -13.65
C LYS A 158 2.29 28.49 -13.74
N VAL A 159 1.91 27.23 -13.74
CA VAL A 159 2.85 26.12 -13.84
C VAL A 159 2.88 25.70 -15.30
N SER A 160 4.06 25.61 -15.90
CA SER A 160 4.26 25.07 -17.22
C SER A 160 5.50 24.19 -17.25
N ALA A 161 5.39 23.08 -17.95
CA ALA A 161 6.48 22.15 -18.18
C ALA A 161 6.67 21.93 -19.69
N PRO A 162 7.91 21.78 -20.18
CA PRO A 162 8.18 21.68 -21.62
C PRO A 162 7.78 20.34 -22.24
N GLY A 163 7.50 19.34 -21.41
CA GLY A 163 7.06 18.01 -21.82
C GLY A 163 5.53 17.91 -21.98
N TYR A 164 5.00 16.73 -21.82
CA TYR A 164 3.56 16.47 -21.95
C TYR A 164 3.10 15.31 -21.05
N VAL A 165 1.81 15.26 -20.76
CA VAL A 165 1.19 14.15 -20.04
C VAL A 165 0.35 13.30 -21.01
N ARG A 166 0.43 11.98 -20.84
CA ARG A 166 -0.39 11.02 -21.56
C ARG A 166 -1.01 10.01 -20.59
N ARG A 167 -2.28 9.72 -20.75
CA ARG A 167 -2.93 8.61 -20.04
C ARG A 167 -2.46 7.29 -20.64
N VAL A 168 -2.18 6.33 -19.78
CA VAL A 168 -1.73 4.98 -20.13
C VAL A 168 -2.59 3.94 -19.44
N ALA A 169 -2.56 2.70 -19.93
CA ALA A 169 -3.23 1.59 -19.26
C ALA A 169 -2.54 1.25 -17.93
N TRP A 170 -3.29 0.68 -17.00
CA TRP A 170 -2.81 0.31 -15.66
C TRP A 170 -1.70 -0.76 -15.69
N ASP A 171 -1.65 -1.58 -16.72
CA ASP A 171 -0.64 -2.62 -16.96
C ASP A 171 0.57 -2.14 -17.79
N ASN A 172 0.63 -0.84 -18.10
CA ASN A 172 1.74 -0.26 -18.83
C ASN A 172 3.05 -0.38 -18.06
N THR A 173 4.07 -0.96 -18.66
CA THR A 173 5.35 -1.23 -18.00
C THR A 173 6.17 0.03 -17.71
N GLU A 174 6.01 1.10 -18.47
CA GLU A 174 6.82 2.33 -18.34
C GLU A 174 6.65 2.98 -16.96
N PHE A 175 5.43 3.05 -16.42
CA PHE A 175 5.26 3.64 -15.08
C PHE A 175 5.64 2.66 -13.96
N HIS A 176 5.58 1.35 -14.17
CA HIS A 176 6.14 0.37 -13.24
C HIS A 176 7.67 0.49 -13.15
N GLU A 177 8.36 0.68 -14.30
CA GLU A 177 9.80 0.93 -14.34
C GLU A 177 10.14 2.28 -13.69
N LEU A 178 9.32 3.32 -13.93
CA LEU A 178 9.46 4.61 -13.31
C LEU A 178 9.32 4.54 -11.78
N HIS A 179 8.34 3.77 -11.26
CA HIS A 179 8.22 3.50 -9.83
C HIS A 179 9.48 2.81 -9.29
N SER A 180 9.99 1.79 -9.99
CA SER A 180 11.19 1.07 -9.57
C SER A 180 12.41 1.97 -9.55
N HIS A 181 12.55 2.87 -10.53
CA HIS A 181 13.60 3.88 -10.53
C HIS A 181 13.44 4.87 -9.37
N PHE A 182 12.22 5.38 -9.14
CA PHE A 182 11.94 6.23 -7.97
C PHE A 182 12.30 5.54 -6.66
N ALA A 183 11.93 4.27 -6.49
CA ALA A 183 12.28 3.50 -5.31
C ALA A 183 13.80 3.33 -5.13
N SER A 184 14.56 3.21 -6.23
CA SER A 184 16.01 3.06 -6.17
C SER A 184 16.76 4.30 -5.69
N ILE A 185 16.15 5.49 -5.79
CA ILE A 185 16.75 6.78 -5.40
C ILE A 185 16.06 7.44 -4.19
N THR A 186 14.99 6.82 -3.66
CA THR A 186 14.20 7.40 -2.56
C THR A 186 14.33 6.55 -1.32
N HIS A 187 14.89 7.15 -0.26
CA HIS A 187 14.99 6.51 1.05
C HIS A 187 13.61 6.10 1.60
N GLY A 188 13.53 4.88 2.12
CA GLY A 188 12.31 4.33 2.71
C GLY A 188 11.28 3.85 1.70
N CYS A 189 11.56 3.93 0.39
CA CYS A 189 10.62 3.46 -0.63
C CYS A 189 10.74 1.95 -0.86
N LEU A 190 9.58 1.30 -1.00
CA LEU A 190 9.47 -0.12 -1.32
C LEU A 190 9.52 -0.34 -2.83
N PHE A 191 10.26 -1.35 -3.27
CA PHE A 191 10.16 -1.87 -4.63
C PHE A 191 8.95 -2.79 -4.71
N ARG A 192 8.02 -2.49 -5.60
CA ARG A 192 6.85 -3.32 -5.84
C ARG A 192 7.21 -4.47 -6.79
N ASN A 193 7.06 -5.69 -6.32
CA ASN A 193 7.06 -6.89 -7.17
C ASN A 193 5.65 -7.16 -7.72
N ALA A 194 5.47 -8.23 -8.49
CA ALA A 194 4.18 -8.57 -9.09
C ALA A 194 3.06 -8.69 -8.04
N LEU A 195 3.34 -9.35 -6.90
CA LEU A 195 2.36 -9.51 -5.81
C LEU A 195 1.96 -8.15 -5.20
N ALA A 196 2.92 -7.24 -5.01
CA ALA A 196 2.63 -5.90 -4.47
C ALA A 196 1.85 -5.03 -5.48
N TRP A 197 2.07 -5.20 -6.78
CA TRP A 197 1.27 -4.54 -7.81
C TRP A 197 -0.15 -5.10 -7.89
N GLU A 198 -0.33 -6.41 -7.80
CA GLU A 198 -1.66 -7.04 -7.72
C GLU A 198 -2.44 -6.53 -6.49
N GLU A 199 -1.79 -6.43 -5.33
CA GLU A 199 -2.39 -5.86 -4.12
C GLU A 199 -2.73 -4.38 -4.28
N TYR A 200 -1.87 -3.62 -4.96
CA TYR A 200 -2.06 -2.18 -5.20
C TYR A 200 -3.33 -1.89 -6.00
N TRP A 201 -3.64 -2.73 -7.02
CA TRP A 201 -4.79 -2.56 -7.90
C TRP A 201 -6.08 -3.23 -7.40
N ARG A 202 -5.99 -4.16 -6.48
CA ARG A 202 -7.11 -5.05 -6.10
C ARG A 202 -8.42 -4.33 -5.75
N TRP A 203 -8.35 -3.16 -5.17
CA TRP A 203 -9.53 -2.41 -4.71
C TRP A 203 -9.80 -1.14 -5.51
N ASP A 204 -9.14 -0.97 -6.64
CA ASP A 204 -9.36 0.19 -7.47
C ASP A 204 -10.64 0.04 -8.31
N GLU A 205 -11.36 1.13 -8.47
CA GLU A 205 -12.52 1.22 -9.33
C GLU A 205 -12.06 1.20 -10.80
N ASP A 206 -12.90 0.67 -11.71
CA ASP A 206 -12.61 0.56 -13.14
C ASP A 206 -12.29 1.92 -13.81
N ASP A 207 -12.78 3.03 -13.23
CA ASP A 207 -12.54 4.39 -13.70
C ASP A 207 -11.20 4.98 -13.22
N THR A 208 -10.36 4.21 -12.53
CA THR A 208 -9.03 4.64 -12.09
C THR A 208 -8.11 4.86 -13.29
N ASN A 209 -7.50 6.03 -13.35
CA ASN A 209 -6.66 6.47 -14.46
C ASN A 209 -5.19 6.53 -14.05
N VAL A 210 -4.30 6.24 -15.00
CA VAL A 210 -2.86 6.49 -14.88
C VAL A 210 -2.45 7.55 -15.90
N ALA A 211 -1.81 8.62 -15.42
CA ALA A 211 -1.24 9.67 -16.26
C ALA A 211 0.28 9.73 -16.06
N VAL A 212 1.03 9.67 -17.16
CA VAL A 212 2.51 9.70 -17.15
C VAL A 212 2.99 10.98 -17.81
N TYR A 213 3.88 11.68 -17.13
CA TYR A 213 4.58 12.84 -17.68
C TYR A 213 5.84 12.39 -18.41
N TYR A 214 5.97 12.83 -19.67
CA TYR A 214 7.13 12.64 -20.54
C TYR A 214 7.85 13.97 -20.76
N ASN A 215 9.17 13.97 -20.63
CA ASN A 215 9.97 15.14 -20.95
C ASN A 215 10.10 15.35 -22.48
N VAL A 216 10.77 16.40 -22.92
CA VAL A 216 10.98 16.73 -24.36
C VAL A 216 11.77 15.66 -25.16
N LYS A 217 12.32 14.66 -24.49
CA LYS A 217 13.04 13.52 -25.10
C LYS A 217 12.20 12.23 -25.04
N ASP A 218 10.90 12.34 -24.83
CA ASP A 218 9.96 11.22 -24.68
C ASP A 218 10.34 10.23 -23.57
N LYS A 219 11.01 10.70 -22.51
CA LYS A 219 11.33 9.88 -21.34
C LYS A 219 10.29 10.08 -20.25
N PRO A 220 9.72 9.00 -19.67
CA PRO A 220 8.84 9.10 -18.54
C PRO A 220 9.62 9.60 -17.31
N CYS A 221 9.11 10.62 -16.64
CA CYS A 221 9.77 11.29 -15.50
C CYS A 221 8.87 11.47 -14.28
N GLY A 222 7.58 11.18 -14.38
CA GLY A 222 6.63 11.21 -13.30
C GLY A 222 5.31 10.57 -13.71
N TYR A 223 4.52 10.15 -12.74
CA TYR A 223 3.19 9.62 -12.99
C TYR A 223 2.24 9.96 -11.85
N MET A 224 0.97 9.83 -12.16
CA MET A 224 -0.12 9.99 -11.21
C MET A 224 -1.17 8.90 -11.45
N VAL A 225 -1.64 8.29 -10.36
CA VAL A 225 -2.80 7.39 -10.35
C VAL A 225 -3.94 8.13 -9.67
N TYR A 226 -5.07 8.28 -10.35
CA TYR A 226 -6.18 9.10 -9.87
C TYR A 226 -7.54 8.61 -10.37
N LEU A 227 -8.58 9.03 -9.65
CA LEU A 227 -9.99 8.84 -9.98
C LEU A 227 -10.69 10.20 -9.87
N ILE A 228 -11.61 10.52 -10.77
CA ILE A 228 -12.51 11.68 -10.65
C ILE A 228 -13.90 11.15 -10.31
N LYS A 229 -14.44 11.58 -9.15
CA LYS A 229 -15.75 11.18 -8.68
C LYS A 229 -16.36 12.28 -7.82
N ASN A 230 -17.64 12.61 -8.07
CA ASN A 230 -18.38 13.67 -7.36
C ASN A 230 -17.63 15.02 -7.39
N ASP A 231 -17.15 15.44 -8.57
CA ASP A 231 -16.40 16.68 -8.81
C ASP A 231 -15.10 16.80 -7.99
N ILE A 232 -14.56 15.68 -7.50
CA ILE A 232 -13.31 15.60 -6.76
C ILE A 232 -12.32 14.73 -7.53
N MET A 233 -11.10 15.22 -7.73
CA MET A 233 -9.99 14.39 -8.19
C MET A 233 -9.31 13.74 -6.97
N HIS A 234 -9.45 12.43 -6.84
CA HIS A 234 -8.79 11.62 -5.82
C HIS A 234 -7.45 11.10 -6.36
N ILE A 235 -6.34 11.64 -5.89
CA ILE A 235 -4.99 11.18 -6.25
C ILE A 235 -4.57 10.09 -5.27
N LYS A 236 -4.55 8.84 -5.76
CA LYS A 236 -4.08 7.69 -5.01
C LYS A 236 -2.57 7.75 -4.80
N GLU A 237 -1.83 8.11 -5.85
CA GLU A 237 -0.38 8.22 -5.84
C GLU A 237 0.09 9.23 -6.88
N MET A 238 1.07 10.05 -6.53
CA MET A 238 1.78 10.93 -7.46
C MET A 238 3.27 10.85 -7.18
N ILE A 239 4.04 10.43 -8.19
CA ILE A 239 5.50 10.24 -8.13
C ILE A 239 6.15 11.03 -9.25
N TYR A 240 7.27 11.67 -8.95
CA TYR A 240 8.07 12.41 -9.92
C TYR A 240 9.56 12.31 -9.59
N LEU A 241 10.39 12.23 -10.64
CA LEU A 241 11.84 12.13 -10.49
C LEU A 241 12.52 13.51 -10.40
N ASN A 242 11.82 14.57 -10.81
CA ASN A 242 12.37 15.91 -10.83
C ASN A 242 11.25 16.97 -10.79
N ARG A 243 11.67 18.23 -10.63
CA ARG A 243 10.77 19.38 -10.54
C ARG A 243 9.97 19.65 -11.82
N GLU A 244 10.55 19.34 -12.99
CA GLU A 244 9.86 19.48 -14.27
C GLU A 244 8.64 18.54 -14.34
N ALA A 245 8.83 17.27 -13.99
CA ALA A 245 7.73 16.30 -13.96
C ALA A 245 6.66 16.67 -12.93
N GLN A 246 7.06 17.15 -11.75
CA GLN A 246 6.13 17.65 -10.75
C GLN A 246 5.25 18.78 -11.31
N LYS A 247 5.87 19.77 -11.95
CA LYS A 247 5.16 20.89 -12.59
C LYS A 247 4.20 20.37 -13.68
N GLY A 248 4.64 19.45 -14.53
CA GLY A 248 3.80 18.92 -15.60
C GLY A 248 2.60 18.14 -15.09
N LEU A 249 2.73 17.44 -13.97
CA LEU A 249 1.60 16.77 -13.34
C LEU A 249 0.62 17.77 -12.72
N TRP A 250 1.10 18.84 -12.07
CA TRP A 250 0.22 19.92 -11.59
C TRP A 250 -0.46 20.70 -12.70
N GLU A 251 0.22 20.95 -13.83
CA GLU A 251 -0.37 21.54 -15.04
C GLU A 251 -1.49 20.64 -15.59
N TYR A 252 -1.28 19.33 -15.60
CA TYR A 252 -2.30 18.36 -15.99
C TYR A 252 -3.49 18.33 -15.03
N ILE A 253 -3.27 18.43 -13.72
CA ILE A 253 -4.33 18.57 -12.72
C ILE A 253 -5.14 19.85 -12.98
N HIS A 254 -4.46 20.99 -13.19
CA HIS A 254 -5.13 22.24 -13.50
C HIS A 254 -5.96 22.20 -14.79
N ALA A 255 -5.55 21.42 -15.79
CA ALA A 255 -6.34 21.24 -17.02
C ALA A 255 -7.72 20.57 -16.79
N HIS A 256 -8.01 20.09 -15.59
CA HIS A 256 -9.31 19.58 -15.18
C HIS A 256 -10.16 20.59 -14.40
N ASP A 257 -9.76 21.86 -14.31
CA ASP A 257 -10.40 22.90 -13.50
C ASP A 257 -11.91 23.05 -13.72
N SER A 258 -12.38 22.80 -14.95
CA SER A 258 -13.81 22.84 -15.29
C SER A 258 -14.57 21.53 -14.92
N MET A 259 -13.89 20.53 -14.42
CA MET A 259 -14.44 19.19 -14.13
C MET A 259 -14.40 18.85 -12.64
N ILE A 260 -13.64 19.61 -11.85
CA ILE A 260 -13.39 19.31 -10.44
C ILE A 260 -13.47 20.57 -9.58
N ASP A 261 -14.04 20.43 -8.39
CA ASP A 261 -14.07 21.47 -7.36
C ASP A 261 -12.93 21.33 -6.35
N GLU A 262 -12.42 20.11 -6.16
CA GLU A 262 -11.38 19.80 -5.20
C GLU A 262 -10.40 18.73 -5.73
N VAL A 263 -9.19 18.76 -5.20
CA VAL A 263 -8.17 17.72 -5.35
C VAL A 263 -7.84 17.15 -3.98
N HIS A 264 -8.06 15.85 -3.80
CA HIS A 264 -7.69 15.13 -2.59
C HIS A 264 -6.55 14.16 -2.92
N GLY A 265 -5.51 14.17 -2.09
CA GLY A 265 -4.39 13.26 -2.34
C GLY A 265 -3.54 13.03 -1.10
N ASN A 266 -2.45 12.33 -1.33
CA ASN A 266 -1.49 12.03 -0.30
C ASN A 266 -0.07 12.28 -0.82
N THR A 267 0.80 12.71 0.08
CA THR A 267 2.23 12.76 -0.19
C THR A 267 2.99 12.00 0.89
N TYR A 268 4.09 11.38 0.48
CA TYR A 268 5.04 10.66 1.34
C TYR A 268 6.35 11.45 1.50
N PHE A 269 6.43 12.61 0.89
CA PHE A 269 7.54 13.54 1.08
C PHE A 269 7.40 14.22 2.44
N SER A 270 8.52 14.52 3.06
CA SER A 270 8.55 15.19 4.37
C SER A 270 8.14 16.66 4.32
N GLU A 271 8.06 17.24 3.12
CA GLU A 271 7.73 18.65 2.93
C GLU A 271 6.25 18.84 2.60
N PRO A 272 5.56 19.74 3.30
CA PRO A 272 4.18 20.11 2.97
C PRO A 272 4.08 20.69 1.57
N ILE A 273 3.01 20.37 0.84
CA ILE A 273 2.82 20.82 -0.54
C ILE A 273 2.22 22.23 -0.64
N ALA A 274 1.79 22.84 0.47
CA ALA A 274 1.18 24.17 0.50
C ALA A 274 2.02 25.25 -0.22
N PHE A 275 3.35 25.15 -0.17
CA PHE A 275 4.26 26.08 -0.85
C PHE A 275 4.24 25.99 -2.39
N GLU A 276 3.65 24.93 -2.92
CA GLU A 276 3.51 24.71 -4.35
C GLU A 276 2.21 25.30 -4.91
N MET A 277 1.28 25.67 -4.04
CA MET A 277 -0.06 26.14 -4.38
C MET A 277 -0.07 27.66 -4.63
N ASP A 278 -0.96 28.14 -5.51
CA ASP A 278 -1.16 29.58 -5.73
C ASP A 278 -1.76 30.25 -4.48
N ASP A 279 -2.61 29.52 -3.74
CA ASP A 279 -3.06 29.86 -2.40
C ASP A 279 -2.74 28.69 -1.45
N GLY A 280 -1.77 28.90 -0.58
CA GLY A 280 -1.28 27.89 0.36
C GLY A 280 -2.18 27.60 1.56
N ASP A 281 -3.36 28.25 1.67
CA ASP A 281 -4.34 27.97 2.72
C ASP A 281 -5.12 26.67 2.44
N ILE A 282 -4.39 25.58 2.28
CA ILE A 282 -4.91 24.24 2.03
C ILE A 282 -5.06 23.47 3.34
N LYS A 283 -5.87 22.41 3.31
CA LYS A 283 -5.97 21.51 4.44
C LYS A 283 -4.96 20.37 4.30
N GLU A 284 -4.01 20.28 5.23
CA GLU A 284 -3.10 19.15 5.36
C GLU A 284 -3.33 18.40 6.67
N THR A 285 -3.18 17.08 6.63
CA THR A 285 -3.32 16.22 7.82
C THR A 285 -2.17 15.22 7.85
N ILE A 286 -1.38 15.26 8.92
CA ILE A 286 -0.27 14.34 9.13
C ILE A 286 -0.72 13.20 10.04
N ARG A 287 -0.47 11.96 9.61
CA ARG A 287 -0.81 10.75 10.40
C ARG A 287 0.33 9.74 10.32
N PRO A 288 0.54 8.91 11.35
CA PRO A 288 1.38 7.72 11.26
C PRO A 288 0.96 6.86 10.07
N TYR A 289 1.93 6.38 9.30
CA TYR A 289 1.65 5.59 8.10
C TYR A 289 2.17 4.17 8.20
N ALA A 290 3.46 4.00 8.40
CA ALA A 290 4.06 2.68 8.54
C ALA A 290 4.76 2.50 9.87
N MET A 291 4.73 1.28 10.38
CA MET A 291 5.57 0.84 11.48
C MET A 291 6.61 -0.15 10.97
N GLY A 292 7.76 -0.14 11.60
CA GLY A 292 8.86 -1.03 11.30
C GLY A 292 9.42 -1.69 12.55
N ARG A 293 10.02 -2.85 12.33
CA ARG A 293 10.76 -3.58 13.36
C ARG A 293 12.05 -4.12 12.77
N ILE A 294 13.16 -3.93 13.46
CA ILE A 294 14.43 -4.56 13.11
C ILE A 294 14.30 -6.07 13.35
N VAL A 295 14.67 -6.85 12.36
CA VAL A 295 14.68 -8.33 12.39
C VAL A 295 16.10 -8.84 12.57
N ASP A 296 17.06 -8.22 11.89
CA ASP A 296 18.46 -8.53 11.97
C ASP A 296 19.29 -7.26 12.12
N VAL A 297 20.31 -7.31 12.99
CA VAL A 297 21.23 -6.19 13.30
C VAL A 297 22.66 -6.49 12.84
N ALA A 298 22.91 -7.63 12.19
CA ALA A 298 24.24 -8.05 11.75
C ALA A 298 24.66 -7.42 10.43
#